data_80639b660d667ee99111948279581c3a
#
_entry.id   80639b660d667ee99111948279581c3a
#
_cell.length_a   1.000
_cell.length_b   1.000
_cell.length_c   1.000
_cell.angle_alpha   90.00
_cell.angle_beta   90.00
_cell.angle_gamma   90.00
#
_symmetry.space_group_name_H-M   'P 1'
#
loop_
_entity.id
_entity.type
_entity.pdbx_description
1 polymer ?
#
loop_
_entity_poly.entity_id
_entity_poly.type
_entity_poly.pdbx_seq_one_letter_code
_entity_poly.pdbx_strand_id
1 'polypeptide(L)'
;MAQEFIALGHDGDAYGGLETFPNPGVAVVELESDELTAMCPITNQPDNYVTMIRYRPGGVCLESKSVKIYLSRYRNEGAFCEALAVRIRDDVATALELDASGVDVTLVQKRRGGIVITASV
;
A
#
# COMPACT_ATOMS: atom_id res chain seq x y z
N MET A 1 -14.77 -12.44 19.20
CA MET A 1 -15.41 -11.16 18.91
C MET A 1 -15.31 -10.90 17.43
N ALA A 2 -16.41 -10.57 16.80
CA ALA A 2 -16.40 -10.30 15.36
C ALA A 2 -15.67 -8.98 15.10
N GLN A 3 -14.79 -8.97 14.12
CA GLN A 3 -14.11 -7.77 13.69
C GLN A 3 -15.01 -6.99 12.73
N GLU A 4 -15.13 -5.70 12.97
CA GLU A 4 -15.88 -4.82 12.08
C GLU A 4 -14.96 -4.24 11.03
N PHE A 5 -15.39 -4.32 9.75
CA PHE A 5 -14.64 -3.79 8.61
C PHE A 5 -15.39 -2.59 8.02
N ILE A 6 -14.79 -1.42 8.09
CA ILE A 6 -15.37 -0.21 7.51
C ILE A 6 -15.31 -0.26 5.98
N ALA A 7 -14.24 -0.79 5.41
CA ALA A 7 -14.05 -0.85 3.97
C ALA A 7 -14.97 -1.86 3.28
N LEU A 8 -15.25 -3.00 3.94
CA LEU A 8 -16.11 -4.05 3.37
C LEU A 8 -17.58 -3.64 3.45
N GLY A 9 -18.27 -3.69 2.30
CA GLY A 9 -19.68 -3.33 2.22
C GLY A 9 -19.97 -1.82 2.19
N HIS A 10 -18.93 -0.99 2.19
CA HIS A 10 -19.05 0.46 2.12
C HIS A 10 -18.31 1.01 0.89
N ASP A 11 -18.62 2.23 0.49
CA ASP A 11 -17.88 2.92 -0.56
C ASP A 11 -16.61 3.59 0.00
N GLY A 12 -15.84 4.25 -0.87
CA GLY A 12 -14.58 4.87 -0.49
C GLY A 12 -14.70 6.01 0.53
N ASP A 13 -15.89 6.61 0.67
CA ASP A 13 -16.10 7.70 1.62
C ASP A 13 -16.12 7.20 3.07
N ALA A 14 -16.40 5.93 3.28
CA ALA A 14 -16.41 5.31 4.60
C ALA A 14 -15.04 4.77 5.03
N TYR A 15 -13.98 5.04 4.27
CA TYR A 15 -12.64 4.52 4.54
C TYR A 15 -12.08 5.05 5.87
N GLY A 16 -11.71 4.15 6.77
CA GLY A 16 -11.14 4.47 8.08
C GLY A 16 -9.64 4.21 8.19
N GLY A 17 -8.95 3.82 7.13
CA GLY A 17 -7.54 3.46 7.10
C GLY A 17 -7.33 2.01 6.70
N LEU A 18 -6.08 1.54 6.81
CA LEU A 18 -5.77 0.13 6.58
C LEU A 18 -6.42 -0.73 7.66
N GLU A 19 -7.11 -1.77 7.23
CA GLU A 19 -7.82 -2.70 8.11
C GLU A 19 -7.16 -4.06 8.06
N THR A 20 -7.34 -4.81 9.13
CA THR A 20 -6.73 -6.13 9.28
C THR A 20 -7.76 -7.13 9.78
N PHE A 21 -7.43 -8.41 9.63
CA PHE A 21 -8.22 -9.51 10.18
C PHE A 21 -7.28 -10.54 10.80
N PRO A 22 -7.77 -11.41 11.70
CA PRO A 22 -6.92 -12.40 12.36
C PRO A 22 -6.24 -13.33 11.37
N ASN A 23 -4.94 -13.56 11.54
CA ASN A 23 -4.20 -14.47 10.69
C ASN A 23 -4.66 -15.92 10.92
N PRO A 24 -5.19 -16.61 9.91
CA PRO A 24 -5.62 -18.00 10.05
C PRO A 24 -4.47 -19.01 10.07
N GLY A 25 -3.23 -18.55 9.96
CA GLY A 25 -2.06 -19.42 9.95
C GLY A 25 -1.20 -19.33 8.69
N VAL A 26 -1.32 -18.22 7.94
CA VAL A 26 -0.55 -18.01 6.73
C VAL A 26 0.88 -17.57 7.08
N ALA A 27 1.88 -18.11 6.39
CA ALA A 27 3.27 -17.79 6.65
C ALA A 27 3.76 -16.53 5.93
N VAL A 28 3.26 -16.29 4.72
CA VAL A 28 3.67 -15.15 3.88
C VAL A 28 2.47 -14.64 3.11
N VAL A 29 2.34 -13.33 3.02
CA VAL A 29 1.33 -12.67 2.18
C VAL A 29 2.04 -11.77 1.18
N GLU A 30 1.61 -11.81 -0.07
CA GLU A 30 2.05 -10.88 -1.10
C GLU A 30 0.82 -10.23 -1.73
N LEU A 31 0.87 -8.91 -1.85
CA LEU A 31 -0.15 -8.11 -2.52
C LEU A 31 0.52 -7.39 -3.69
N GLU A 32 -0.13 -7.41 -4.84
CA GLU A 32 0.32 -6.66 -6.01
C GLU A 32 -0.82 -5.83 -6.54
N SER A 33 -0.55 -4.56 -6.86
CA SER A 33 -1.52 -3.66 -7.46
C SER A 33 -0.84 -2.85 -8.56
N ASP A 34 -1.52 -2.66 -9.68
CA ASP A 34 -1.08 -1.79 -10.76
C ASP A 34 -1.89 -0.49 -10.81
N GLU A 35 -2.65 -0.20 -9.76
CA GLU A 35 -3.56 0.95 -9.75
C GLU A 35 -3.07 2.13 -8.93
N LEU A 36 -1.89 2.04 -8.30
CA LEU A 36 -1.33 3.16 -7.54
C LEU A 36 -0.94 4.28 -8.50
N THR A 37 -1.43 5.47 -8.22
CA THR A 37 -1.08 6.69 -8.94
C THR A 37 -0.79 7.78 -7.92
N ALA A 38 0.26 8.57 -8.17
CA ALA A 38 0.57 9.77 -7.39
C ALA A 38 0.99 10.88 -8.34
N MET A 39 1.03 12.11 -7.86
CA MET A 39 1.42 13.26 -8.69
C MET A 39 2.93 13.48 -8.57
N CYS A 40 3.58 13.77 -9.69
CA CYS A 40 4.97 14.20 -9.66
C CYS A 40 5.05 15.59 -9.01
N PRO A 41 5.86 15.79 -7.96
CA PRO A 41 5.93 17.08 -7.27
C PRO A 41 6.47 18.21 -8.15
N ILE A 42 7.20 17.89 -9.21
CA ILE A 42 7.83 18.87 -10.09
C ILE A 42 6.92 19.25 -11.25
N THR A 43 6.37 18.25 -11.97
CA THR A 43 5.60 18.47 -13.19
C THR A 43 4.09 18.53 -12.98
N ASN A 44 3.64 18.10 -11.79
CA ASN A 44 2.22 17.95 -11.45
C ASN A 44 1.47 17.01 -12.42
N GLN A 45 2.19 16.05 -13.00
CA GLN A 45 1.62 15.01 -13.85
C GLN A 45 1.52 13.70 -13.06
N PRO A 46 0.55 12.83 -13.40
CA PRO A 46 0.39 11.56 -12.69
C PRO A 46 1.52 10.60 -13.04
N ASP A 47 2.06 9.97 -12.01
CA ASP A 47 2.97 8.83 -12.13
C ASP A 47 2.19 7.57 -11.74
N ASN A 48 2.31 6.53 -12.54
CA ASN A 48 1.63 5.25 -12.33
C ASN A 48 2.63 4.20 -11.90
N TYR A 49 2.20 3.33 -10.98
CA TYR A 49 3.09 2.37 -10.32
C TYR A 49 2.53 0.97 -10.37
N VAL A 50 3.44 0.00 -10.36
CA VAL A 50 3.14 -1.34 -9.86
C VAL A 50 3.64 -1.39 -8.43
N THR A 51 2.78 -1.78 -7.50
CA THR A 51 3.07 -1.86 -6.08
C THR A 51 3.09 -3.32 -5.66
N MET A 52 4.16 -3.72 -4.99
CA MET A 52 4.26 -5.05 -4.37
C MET A 52 4.49 -4.87 -2.88
N ILE A 53 3.66 -5.51 -2.08
CA ILE A 53 3.77 -5.52 -0.62
C ILE A 53 3.90 -6.96 -0.19
N ARG A 54 4.96 -7.28 0.54
CA ARG A 54 5.21 -8.63 1.05
C ARG A 54 5.50 -8.57 2.54
N TYR A 55 4.86 -9.46 3.29
CA TYR A 55 5.12 -9.53 4.72
C TYR A 55 4.90 -10.94 5.27
N ARG A 56 5.52 -11.21 6.41
CA ARG A 56 5.25 -12.40 7.21
C ARG A 56 4.34 -11.98 8.35
N PRO A 57 3.04 -12.34 8.30
CA PRO A 57 2.11 -11.87 9.31
C PRO A 57 2.41 -12.45 10.68
N GLY A 58 2.20 -11.63 11.70
CA GLY A 58 2.09 -12.09 13.08
C GLY A 58 0.65 -12.50 13.35
N GLY A 59 -0.04 -11.74 14.21
CA GLY A 59 -1.43 -12.03 14.59
C GLY A 59 -2.48 -11.63 13.56
N VAL A 60 -2.17 -10.76 12.61
CA VAL A 60 -3.15 -10.19 11.67
C VAL A 60 -2.63 -10.12 10.26
N CYS A 61 -3.58 -10.12 9.30
CA CYS A 61 -3.33 -9.91 7.88
C CYS A 61 -4.06 -8.65 7.41
N LEU A 62 -3.55 -8.02 6.34
CA LEU A 62 -4.21 -6.87 5.72
C LEU A 62 -5.50 -7.30 5.01
N GLU A 63 -6.55 -6.50 5.17
CA GLU A 63 -7.79 -6.64 4.43
C GLU A 63 -7.62 -5.93 3.08
N SER A 64 -7.85 -6.63 1.97
CA SER A 64 -7.44 -6.18 0.64
C SER A 64 -8.23 -4.98 0.12
N LYS A 65 -9.52 -4.85 0.45
CA LYS A 65 -10.31 -3.71 -0.01
C LYS A 65 -9.81 -2.41 0.65
N SER A 66 -9.45 -2.46 1.93
CA SER A 66 -8.88 -1.30 2.61
C SER A 66 -7.54 -0.90 2.00
N VAL A 67 -6.74 -1.87 1.54
CA VAL A 67 -5.49 -1.60 0.83
C VAL A 67 -5.76 -0.87 -0.49
N LYS A 68 -6.75 -1.32 -1.27
CA LYS A 68 -7.13 -0.63 -2.51
C LYS A 68 -7.51 0.82 -2.27
N ILE A 69 -8.33 1.06 -1.27
CA ILE A 69 -8.76 2.42 -0.93
C ILE A 69 -7.59 3.25 -0.44
N TYR A 70 -6.74 2.68 0.42
CA TYR A 70 -5.53 3.33 0.90
C TYR A 70 -4.63 3.79 -0.26
N LEU A 71 -4.34 2.90 -1.21
CA LEU A 71 -3.50 3.24 -2.36
C LEU A 71 -4.17 4.30 -3.25
N SER A 72 -5.48 4.26 -3.41
CA SER A 72 -6.21 5.23 -4.23
C SER A 72 -6.14 6.65 -3.68
N ARG A 73 -5.88 6.80 -2.39
CA ARG A 73 -5.78 8.12 -1.73
C ARG A 73 -4.54 8.90 -2.14
N TYR A 74 -3.54 8.24 -2.72
CA TYR A 74 -2.34 8.92 -3.20
C TYR A 74 -2.54 9.64 -4.53
N ARG A 75 -3.67 9.46 -5.19
CA ARG A 75 -3.93 9.99 -6.54
C ARG A 75 -3.65 11.47 -6.68
N ASN A 76 -3.94 12.25 -5.66
CA ASN A 76 -3.78 13.71 -5.68
C ASN A 76 -2.62 14.19 -4.81
N GLU A 77 -1.80 13.29 -4.31
CA GLU A 77 -0.64 13.65 -3.48
C GLU A 77 0.63 13.73 -4.32
N GLY A 78 1.40 14.80 -4.11
CA GLY A 78 2.73 14.93 -4.70
C GLY A 78 3.74 14.13 -3.90
N ALA A 79 4.34 13.10 -4.52
CA ALA A 79 5.35 12.28 -3.87
C ALA A 79 6.29 11.67 -4.90
N PHE A 80 7.58 11.61 -4.55
CA PHE A 80 8.55 10.84 -5.32
C PHE A 80 8.44 9.36 -4.99
N CYS A 81 8.81 8.51 -5.95
CA CYS A 81 8.74 7.05 -5.83
C CYS A 81 9.41 6.54 -4.55
N GLU A 82 10.60 7.02 -4.26
CA GLU A 82 11.40 6.59 -3.12
C GLU A 82 10.72 6.91 -1.77
N ALA A 83 10.22 8.13 -1.63
CA ALA A 83 9.53 8.55 -0.42
C ALA A 83 8.19 7.81 -0.26
N LEU A 84 7.50 7.57 -1.37
CA LEU A 84 6.23 6.86 -1.36
C LEU A 84 6.42 5.40 -0.91
N ALA A 85 7.48 4.74 -1.36
CA ALA A 85 7.80 3.38 -0.93
C ALA A 85 8.00 3.28 0.58
N VAL A 86 8.75 4.22 1.16
CA VAL A 86 9.00 4.26 2.61
C VAL A 86 7.68 4.49 3.37
N ARG A 87 6.87 5.43 2.91
CA ARG A 87 5.61 5.76 3.56
C ARG A 87 4.63 4.58 3.55
N ILE A 88 4.51 3.90 2.43
CA ILE A 88 3.64 2.72 2.33
C ILE A 88 4.14 1.62 3.27
N ARG A 89 5.45 1.34 3.29
CA ARG A 89 6.00 0.34 4.21
C ARG A 89 5.67 0.67 5.66
N ASP A 90 5.88 1.91 6.07
CA ASP A 90 5.67 2.31 7.45
C ASP A 90 4.20 2.21 7.85
N ASP A 91 3.29 2.64 6.97
CA ASP A 91 1.86 2.55 7.23
C ASP A 91 1.39 1.09 7.32
N VAL A 92 1.90 0.24 6.44
CA VAL A 92 1.57 -1.20 6.46
C VAL A 92 2.10 -1.86 7.72
N ALA A 93 3.34 -1.58 8.09
CA ALA A 93 3.94 -2.14 9.30
C ALA A 93 3.15 -1.74 10.54
N THR A 94 2.74 -0.48 10.63
CA THR A 94 1.93 0.01 11.74
C THR A 94 0.59 -0.73 11.81
N ALA A 95 -0.09 -0.88 10.67
CA ALA A 95 -1.39 -1.59 10.63
C ALA A 95 -1.26 -3.06 11.03
N LEU A 96 -0.15 -3.71 10.63
CA LEU A 96 0.11 -5.11 10.93
C LEU A 96 0.70 -5.34 12.33
N GLU A 97 1.04 -4.27 13.06
CA GLU A 97 1.72 -4.34 14.34
C GLU A 97 3.08 -5.07 14.22
N LEU A 98 3.75 -4.84 13.10
CA LEU A 98 5.08 -5.39 12.82
C LEU A 98 6.14 -4.30 12.87
N ASP A 99 7.39 -4.72 13.10
CA ASP A 99 8.54 -3.87 12.86
C ASP A 99 8.61 -3.56 11.36
N ALA A 100 9.07 -2.35 11.00
CA ALA A 100 9.20 -1.98 9.59
C ALA A 100 10.05 -2.97 8.80
N SER A 101 11.06 -3.58 9.43
CA SER A 101 11.89 -4.62 8.80
C SER A 101 11.11 -5.90 8.42
N GLY A 102 9.92 -6.07 8.95
CA GLY A 102 9.05 -7.20 8.62
C GLY A 102 8.19 -7.01 7.39
N VAL A 103 8.27 -5.84 6.74
CA VAL A 103 7.46 -5.50 5.57
C VAL A 103 8.38 -5.06 4.44
N ASP A 104 8.21 -5.69 3.28
CA ASP A 104 8.91 -5.31 2.05
C ASP A 104 7.93 -4.63 1.12
N VAL A 105 8.31 -3.45 0.62
CA VAL A 105 7.54 -2.74 -0.40
C VAL A 105 8.44 -2.48 -1.59
N THR A 106 7.98 -2.80 -2.77
CA THR A 106 8.64 -2.46 -4.04
C THR A 106 7.66 -1.68 -4.89
N LEU A 107 8.08 -0.50 -5.32
CA LEU A 107 7.33 0.30 -6.27
C LEU A 107 8.10 0.35 -7.59
N VAL A 108 7.41 0.06 -8.67
CA VAL A 108 7.94 0.24 -10.02
C VAL A 108 7.15 1.37 -10.65
N GLN A 109 7.79 2.52 -10.82
CA GLN A 109 7.20 3.65 -11.52
C GLN A 109 7.26 3.37 -13.00
N LYS A 110 6.09 3.34 -13.65
CA LYS A 110 6.00 3.05 -15.09
C LYS A 110 6.74 4.11 -15.89
N ARG A 111 7.25 3.69 -17.04
CA ARG A 111 8.10 4.51 -17.90
C ARG A 111 7.49 5.86 -18.21
N ARG A 112 8.26 6.90 -17.95
CA ARG A 112 7.98 8.26 -18.37
C ARG A 112 9.31 8.93 -18.69
N GLY A 113 9.39 9.58 -19.87
CA GLY A 113 10.66 10.15 -20.33
C GLY A 113 11.75 9.10 -20.56
N GLY A 114 11.37 7.87 -20.86
CA GLY A 114 12.29 6.77 -21.10
C GLY A 114 12.86 6.10 -19.86
N ILE A 115 12.50 6.55 -18.67
CA ILE A 115 13.07 6.04 -17.40
C ILE A 115 12.02 5.22 -16.64
N VAL A 116 12.45 4.07 -16.12
CA VAL A 116 11.69 3.27 -15.15
C VAL A 116 12.43 3.36 -13.82
N ILE A 117 11.73 3.67 -12.75
CA ILE A 117 12.29 3.73 -11.40
C ILE A 117 11.72 2.58 -10.59
N THR A 118 12.59 1.81 -9.96
CA THR A 118 12.19 0.78 -8.99
C THR A 118 12.78 1.16 -7.64
N ALA A 119 11.92 1.33 -6.65
CA ALA A 119 12.33 1.60 -5.28
C ALA A 119 11.89 0.45 -4.39
N SER A 120 12.80 -0.09 -3.60
CA SER A 120 12.54 -1.21 -2.68
C SER A 120 12.97 -0.84 -1.28
N VAL A 121 12.15 -1.21 -0.31
CA VAL A 121 12.41 -1.01 1.12
C VAL A 121 12.12 -2.27 1.90
#